data_4136ce29d1d9747b1ad410ce56b4d4f7
#
_entry.id   4136ce29d1d9747b1ad410ce56b4d4f7
#
_cell.length_a   1.000
_cell.length_b   1.000
_cell.length_c   1.000
_cell.angle_alpha   90.00
_cell.angle_beta   90.00
_cell.angle_gamma   90.00
#
_symmetry.space_group_name_H-M   'P 1'
#
loop_
_entity.id
_entity.type
_entity.pdbx_description
1 polymer ?
#
loop_
_entity_poly.entity_id
_entity_poly.type
_entity_poly.pdbx_seq_one_letter_code
_entity_poly.pdbx_strand_id
1 'polypeptide(L)'
;VASDGEPLNLKTFISELDVPVVAGGVLDHRTALHLMRTGAAGVIVGYGSTAGVTTSDEVLGISVPMATAIADAAAARREYLDETGGRYVHVLADGDIHTSGDLAKAIACGADAVVLGPPLAVAAEAPGDGWFWPSAAAHPSLPRGALLDVAAGERPSLAQVLGGPSDDPFGSLNLVGGLRRSMAKAGYCDLKEFQKVGLTVGS
;
A
#
# COMPACT_ATOMS: atom_id res chain seq x y z
N VAL A 1 -3.61 13.58 16.94
CA VAL A 1 -4.39 13.83 18.15
C VAL A 1 -3.37 13.96 19.26
N ALA A 2 -3.16 15.19 19.76
CA ALA A 2 -2.37 15.38 20.96
C ALA A 2 -3.12 14.70 22.11
N SER A 3 -2.56 13.63 22.65
CA SER A 3 -2.93 13.12 23.96
C SER A 3 -2.27 14.04 25.00
N ASP A 4 -2.83 14.12 26.19
CA ASP A 4 -2.28 14.87 27.33
C ASP A 4 -0.91 14.34 27.81
N GLY A 5 -0.28 13.48 27.05
CA GLY A 5 1.03 12.89 27.29
C GLY A 5 2.13 13.47 26.43
N GLU A 6 3.35 13.18 26.78
CA GLU A 6 4.54 13.54 26.01
C GLU A 6 4.45 12.95 24.57
N PRO A 7 4.66 13.74 23.51
CA PRO A 7 4.57 13.22 22.16
C PRO A 7 5.61 12.13 21.93
N LEU A 8 5.22 11.04 21.29
CA LEU A 8 6.11 9.94 20.95
C LEU A 8 7.25 10.42 20.06
N ASN A 9 8.48 10.29 20.54
CA ASN A 9 9.64 10.48 19.70
C ASN A 9 9.94 9.20 18.92
N LEU A 10 9.54 9.18 17.64
CA LEU A 10 9.65 8.00 16.80
C LEU A 10 11.09 7.51 16.64
N LYS A 11 12.08 8.42 16.58
CA LYS A 11 13.50 8.03 16.46
C LYS A 11 13.97 7.29 17.71
N THR A 12 13.65 7.80 18.90
CA THR A 12 13.97 7.13 20.16
C THR A 12 13.27 5.79 20.24
N PHE A 13 11.96 5.77 19.97
CA PHE A 13 11.17 4.54 19.98
C PHE A 13 11.75 3.46 19.08
N ILE A 14 12.10 3.79 17.82
CA ILE A 14 12.71 2.83 16.89
C ILE A 14 14.07 2.32 17.41
N SER A 15 14.87 3.19 18.03
CA SER A 15 16.19 2.81 18.55
C SER A 15 16.15 1.87 19.75
N GLU A 16 15.02 1.81 20.46
CA GLU A 16 14.81 0.95 21.63
C GLU A 16 14.26 -0.43 21.26
N LEU A 17 13.87 -0.64 19.99
CA LEU A 17 13.30 -1.90 19.53
C LEU A 17 14.34 -2.77 18.82
N ASP A 18 14.32 -4.08 19.14
CA ASP A 18 15.16 -5.10 18.49
C ASP A 18 14.53 -5.68 17.20
N VAL A 19 13.49 -5.01 16.69
CA VAL A 19 12.77 -5.45 15.47
C VAL A 19 12.70 -4.31 14.46
N PRO A 20 12.67 -4.62 13.15
CA PRO A 20 12.47 -3.61 12.13
C PRO A 20 11.11 -2.90 12.28
N VAL A 21 11.10 -1.58 12.19
CA VAL A 21 9.88 -0.77 12.28
C VAL A 21 9.51 -0.25 10.90
N VAL A 22 8.25 -0.46 10.52
CA VAL A 22 7.63 0.15 9.33
C VAL A 22 6.72 1.27 9.83
N ALA A 23 6.89 2.46 9.29
CA ALA A 23 6.16 3.66 9.72
C ALA A 23 5.45 4.35 8.53
N GLY A 24 4.32 5.00 8.81
CA GLY A 24 3.51 5.70 7.80
C GLY A 24 2.16 6.18 8.36
N GLY A 25 1.19 6.67 7.57
CA GLY A 25 1.31 6.84 6.11
C GLY A 25 1.89 8.19 5.72
N VAL A 26 2.55 8.16 4.57
CA VAL A 26 3.12 9.35 3.95
C VAL A 26 2.61 9.51 2.52
N LEU A 27 2.63 10.74 1.99
CA LEU A 27 2.15 11.03 0.63
C LEU A 27 3.14 11.86 -0.21
N ASP A 28 4.29 12.23 0.36
CA ASP A 28 5.26 13.11 -0.31
C ASP A 28 6.70 12.74 0.03
N HIS A 29 7.62 13.23 -0.80
CA HIS A 29 9.06 13.02 -0.67
C HIS A 29 9.62 13.43 0.70
N ARG A 30 9.25 14.64 1.18
CA ARG A 30 9.80 15.22 2.40
C ARG A 30 9.44 14.40 3.63
N THR A 31 8.17 14.01 3.73
CA THR A 31 7.67 13.22 4.86
C THR A 31 8.24 11.80 4.82
N ALA A 32 8.33 11.20 3.63
CA ALA A 32 8.97 9.89 3.46
C ALA A 32 10.45 9.92 3.90
N LEU A 33 11.22 10.91 3.43
CA LEU A 33 12.62 11.06 3.80
C LEU A 33 12.80 11.30 5.31
N HIS A 34 11.89 12.08 5.92
CA HIS A 34 11.90 12.29 7.36
C HIS A 34 11.74 10.97 8.13
N LEU A 35 10.79 10.12 7.76
CA LEU A 35 10.62 8.81 8.41
C LEU A 35 11.83 7.89 8.19
N MET A 36 12.42 7.89 6.99
CA MET A 36 13.64 7.12 6.73
C MET A 36 14.78 7.54 7.65
N ARG A 37 14.96 8.85 7.86
CA ARG A 37 15.98 9.42 8.75
C ARG A 37 15.73 9.15 10.24
N THR A 38 14.51 8.78 10.64
CA THR A 38 14.24 8.32 12.02
C THR A 38 14.72 6.90 12.28
N GLY A 39 15.10 6.16 11.24
CA GLY A 39 15.58 4.79 11.35
C GLY A 39 14.57 3.73 10.92
N ALA A 40 13.43 4.11 10.36
CA ALA A 40 12.45 3.16 9.84
C ALA A 40 13.09 2.21 8.81
N ALA A 41 12.73 0.94 8.87
CA ALA A 41 13.13 -0.09 7.91
C ALA A 41 12.24 -0.08 6.64
N GLY A 42 11.05 0.48 6.78
CA GLY A 42 10.12 0.67 5.68
C GLY A 42 9.21 1.88 5.93
N VAL A 43 8.70 2.45 4.85
CA VAL A 43 7.69 3.52 4.88
C VAL A 43 6.43 3.06 4.18
N ILE A 44 5.27 3.31 4.80
CA ILE A 44 3.96 3.08 4.20
C ILE A 44 3.56 4.36 3.47
N VAL A 45 3.24 4.21 2.18
CA VAL A 45 2.79 5.30 1.32
C VAL A 45 1.29 5.16 1.12
N GLY A 46 0.54 6.17 1.51
CA GLY A 46 -0.91 6.15 1.53
C GLY A 46 -1.49 5.90 2.93
N TYR A 47 -2.80 5.81 3.01
CA TYR A 47 -3.57 5.67 4.24
C TYR A 47 -4.56 4.50 4.21
N GLY A 48 -4.34 3.54 3.35
CA GLY A 48 -5.24 2.41 3.15
C GLY A 48 -6.30 2.66 2.08
N SER A 49 -7.27 1.75 2.02
CA SER A 49 -8.41 1.90 1.12
C SER A 49 -9.29 3.09 1.52
N THR A 50 -9.72 3.87 0.53
CA THR A 50 -10.68 4.97 0.71
C THR A 50 -12.11 4.46 0.81
N ALA A 51 -12.35 3.20 0.46
CA ALA A 51 -13.67 2.60 0.48
C ALA A 51 -14.27 2.56 1.90
N GLY A 52 -15.45 3.13 2.06
CA GLY A 52 -16.22 3.09 3.31
C GLY A 52 -15.69 3.99 4.43
N VAL A 53 -14.76 4.91 4.17
CA VAL A 53 -14.26 5.87 5.17
C VAL A 53 -14.76 7.29 4.92
N THR A 54 -14.81 8.10 5.98
CA THR A 54 -15.18 9.53 5.92
C THR A 54 -13.97 10.44 5.76
N THR A 55 -12.79 9.88 5.53
CA THR A 55 -11.52 10.59 5.34
C THR A 55 -10.99 10.44 3.91
N SER A 56 -11.84 10.00 2.98
CA SER A 56 -11.50 9.92 1.56
C SER A 56 -11.36 11.32 0.93
N ASP A 57 -10.75 11.38 -0.21
CA ASP A 57 -10.59 12.61 -0.98
C ASP A 57 -11.94 13.19 -1.46
N GLU A 58 -12.95 12.35 -1.72
CA GLU A 58 -14.31 12.79 -2.05
C GLU A 58 -14.94 13.58 -0.88
N VAL A 59 -14.59 13.24 0.36
CA VAL A 59 -15.14 13.92 1.55
C VAL A 59 -14.31 15.12 1.96
N LEU A 60 -12.98 15.01 1.95
CA LEU A 60 -12.09 16.03 2.49
C LEU A 60 -11.50 16.95 1.40
N GLY A 61 -11.49 16.53 0.15
CA GLY A 61 -10.81 17.23 -0.94
C GLY A 61 -9.29 17.28 -0.80
N ILE A 62 -8.72 16.38 -0.02
CA ILE A 62 -7.28 16.30 0.26
C ILE A 62 -6.80 14.92 -0.15
N SER A 63 -6.03 14.86 -1.23
CA SER A 63 -5.39 13.62 -1.67
C SER A 63 -4.14 13.89 -2.49
N VAL A 64 -3.33 12.85 -2.65
CA VAL A 64 -2.24 12.80 -3.63
C VAL A 64 -2.42 11.53 -4.45
N PRO A 65 -2.40 11.61 -5.79
CA PRO A 65 -2.47 10.40 -6.62
C PRO A 65 -1.41 9.40 -6.21
N MET A 66 -1.80 8.15 -5.96
CA MET A 66 -0.91 7.12 -5.41
C MET A 66 0.35 6.91 -6.26
N ALA A 67 0.25 6.98 -7.58
CA ALA A 67 1.42 6.88 -8.47
C ALA A 67 2.46 7.98 -8.16
N THR A 68 2.01 9.21 -7.93
CA THR A 68 2.88 10.34 -7.54
C THR A 68 3.48 10.11 -6.15
N ALA A 69 2.65 9.76 -5.17
CA ALA A 69 3.12 9.54 -3.80
C ALA A 69 4.17 8.40 -3.71
N ILE A 70 3.96 7.31 -4.46
CA ILE A 70 4.92 6.20 -4.52
C ILE A 70 6.22 6.64 -5.20
N ALA A 71 6.14 7.37 -6.31
CA ALA A 71 7.32 7.88 -7.02
C ALA A 71 8.13 8.85 -6.14
N ASP A 72 7.47 9.71 -5.39
CA ASP A 72 8.08 10.63 -4.44
C ASP A 72 8.78 9.89 -3.29
N ALA A 73 8.14 8.90 -2.70
CA ALA A 73 8.76 8.06 -1.67
C ALA A 73 9.94 7.24 -2.20
N ALA A 74 9.85 6.74 -3.44
CA ALA A 74 10.96 6.05 -4.10
C ALA A 74 12.12 7.01 -4.41
N ALA A 75 11.84 8.28 -4.72
CA ALA A 75 12.87 9.30 -4.86
C ALA A 75 13.54 9.62 -3.51
N ALA A 76 12.76 9.76 -2.44
CA ALA A 76 13.27 9.92 -1.07
C ALA A 76 14.17 8.75 -0.65
N ARG A 77 13.79 7.52 -0.99
CA ARG A 77 14.62 6.32 -0.75
C ARG A 77 15.98 6.41 -1.46
N ARG A 78 16.01 6.87 -2.69
CA ARG A 78 17.28 7.05 -3.43
C ARG A 78 18.17 8.08 -2.75
N GLU A 79 17.61 9.23 -2.38
CA GLU A 79 18.33 10.26 -1.63
C GLU A 79 18.90 9.71 -0.31
N TYR A 80 18.08 9.01 0.48
CA TYR A 80 18.50 8.42 1.74
C TYR A 80 19.56 7.32 1.57
N LEU A 81 19.48 6.54 0.51
CA LEU A 81 20.48 5.53 0.17
C LEU A 81 21.86 6.19 -0.09
N ASP A 82 21.86 7.30 -0.83
CA ASP A 82 23.06 8.08 -1.12
C ASP A 82 23.62 8.74 0.14
N GLU A 83 22.76 9.36 0.97
CA GLU A 83 23.15 9.98 2.24
C GLU A 83 23.82 8.99 3.22
N THR A 84 23.36 7.77 3.24
CA THR A 84 23.77 6.76 4.23
C THR A 84 24.82 5.78 3.73
N GLY A 85 25.22 5.91 2.45
CA GLY A 85 26.17 4.98 1.83
C GLY A 85 25.63 3.57 1.66
N GLY A 86 24.31 3.42 1.44
CA GLY A 86 23.73 2.15 1.04
C GLY A 86 22.63 1.58 1.96
N ARG A 87 22.14 2.33 2.95
CA ARG A 87 21.01 1.86 3.78
C ARG A 87 19.71 1.89 2.99
N TYR A 88 19.18 0.73 2.72
CA TYR A 88 17.93 0.57 1.98
C TYR A 88 16.72 0.64 2.91
N VAL A 89 15.68 1.41 2.53
CA VAL A 89 14.39 1.49 3.21
C VAL A 89 13.31 1.04 2.23
N HIS A 90 12.46 0.12 2.67
CA HIS A 90 11.39 -0.41 1.82
C HIS A 90 10.24 0.59 1.68
N VAL A 91 9.67 0.67 0.48
CA VAL A 91 8.48 1.48 0.16
C VAL A 91 7.30 0.53 -0.01
N LEU A 92 6.29 0.66 0.85
CA LEU A 92 5.08 -0.16 0.85
C LEU A 92 3.89 0.71 0.44
N ALA A 93 3.27 0.40 -0.69
CA ALA A 93 2.10 1.14 -1.16
C ALA A 93 0.83 0.64 -0.46
N ASP A 94 0.12 1.55 0.21
CA ASP A 94 -1.12 1.30 0.95
C ASP A 94 -2.21 2.29 0.51
N GLY A 95 -2.89 1.95 -0.55
CA GLY A 95 -3.98 2.75 -1.13
C GLY A 95 -4.75 1.89 -2.12
N ASP A 96 -5.86 2.32 -2.64
CA ASP A 96 -6.86 1.63 -3.46
C ASP A 96 -6.31 0.66 -4.53
N ILE A 97 -5.65 -0.40 -4.07
CA ILE A 97 -5.11 -1.48 -4.90
C ILE A 97 -6.12 -2.61 -4.91
N HIS A 98 -6.90 -2.69 -5.97
CA HIS A 98 -8.00 -3.64 -6.13
C HIS A 98 -7.72 -4.70 -7.19
N THR A 99 -6.85 -4.41 -8.14
CA THR A 99 -6.59 -5.26 -9.30
C THR A 99 -5.09 -5.59 -9.43
N SER A 100 -4.81 -6.62 -10.20
CA SER A 100 -3.43 -6.95 -10.59
C SER A 100 -2.74 -5.82 -11.38
N GLY A 101 -3.52 -5.03 -12.11
CA GLY A 101 -3.03 -3.84 -12.81
C GLY A 101 -2.60 -2.73 -11.86
N ASP A 102 -3.35 -2.49 -10.77
CA ASP A 102 -2.98 -1.52 -9.75
C ASP A 102 -1.71 -1.96 -9.02
N LEU A 103 -1.62 -3.25 -8.68
CA LEU A 103 -0.43 -3.83 -8.08
C LEU A 103 0.79 -3.64 -8.99
N ALA A 104 0.66 -3.94 -10.29
CA ALA A 104 1.75 -3.75 -11.25
C ALA A 104 2.15 -2.28 -11.38
N LYS A 105 1.19 -1.35 -11.42
CA LYS A 105 1.46 0.10 -11.43
C LYS A 105 2.19 0.56 -10.18
N ALA A 106 1.77 0.10 -8.98
CA ALA A 106 2.43 0.45 -7.73
C ALA A 106 3.91 0.02 -7.72
N ILE A 107 4.21 -1.21 -8.14
CA ILE A 107 5.60 -1.70 -8.24
C ILE A 107 6.38 -0.90 -9.30
N ALA A 108 5.78 -0.64 -10.47
CA ALA A 108 6.42 0.13 -11.53
C ALA A 108 6.74 1.58 -11.11
N CYS A 109 5.92 2.19 -10.24
CA CYS A 109 6.19 3.50 -9.65
C CYS A 109 7.29 3.49 -8.58
N GLY A 110 7.75 2.33 -8.15
CA GLY A 110 8.88 2.18 -7.23
C GLY A 110 8.57 1.56 -5.87
N ALA A 111 7.34 1.07 -5.64
CA ALA A 111 7.04 0.32 -4.42
C ALA A 111 7.76 -1.04 -4.42
N ASP A 112 8.18 -1.49 -3.24
CA ASP A 112 8.76 -2.82 -3.03
C ASP A 112 7.69 -3.86 -2.70
N ALA A 113 6.58 -3.41 -2.12
CA ALA A 113 5.43 -4.23 -1.77
C ALA A 113 4.15 -3.39 -1.77
N VAL A 114 3.01 -4.08 -1.68
CA VAL A 114 1.70 -3.48 -1.54
C VAL A 114 0.99 -4.02 -0.30
N VAL A 115 0.16 -3.19 0.31
CA VAL A 115 -0.76 -3.58 1.37
C VAL A 115 -2.13 -3.84 0.74
N LEU A 116 -2.69 -5.01 1.00
CA LEU A 116 -3.98 -5.41 0.46
C LEU A 116 -5.00 -5.54 1.60
N GLY A 117 -6.12 -4.88 1.45
CA GLY A 117 -7.26 -4.96 2.37
C GLY A 117 -8.49 -5.59 1.69
N PRO A 118 -9.33 -4.79 1.01
CA PRO A 118 -10.56 -5.28 0.39
C PRO A 118 -10.37 -6.49 -0.54
N PRO A 119 -9.32 -6.57 -1.36
CA PRO A 119 -9.11 -7.73 -2.22
C PRO A 119 -8.92 -9.06 -1.47
N LEU A 120 -8.41 -9.01 -0.23
CA LEU A 120 -8.28 -10.21 0.60
C LEU A 120 -9.57 -10.55 1.35
N ALA A 121 -10.40 -9.55 1.62
CA ALA A 121 -11.66 -9.75 2.34
C ALA A 121 -12.69 -10.58 1.56
N VAL A 122 -12.58 -10.63 0.24
CA VAL A 122 -13.43 -11.49 -0.60
C VAL A 122 -13.11 -12.98 -0.47
N ALA A 123 -11.93 -13.35 0.01
CA ALA A 123 -11.52 -14.76 0.11
C ALA A 123 -12.40 -15.55 1.08
N ALA A 124 -12.67 -16.81 0.77
CA ALA A 124 -13.48 -17.68 1.63
C ALA A 124 -12.88 -17.86 3.02
N GLU A 125 -11.55 -17.81 3.12
CA GLU A 125 -10.80 -17.92 4.38
C GLU A 125 -10.74 -16.61 5.17
N ALA A 126 -11.20 -15.47 4.62
CA ALA A 126 -11.18 -14.21 5.33
C ALA A 126 -12.14 -14.23 6.53
N PRO A 127 -11.69 -13.84 7.73
CA PRO A 127 -12.49 -13.96 8.97
C PRO A 127 -13.71 -13.03 8.99
N GLY A 128 -13.75 -12.00 8.15
CA GLY A 128 -14.86 -11.07 8.02
C GLY A 128 -16.08 -11.62 7.29
N ASP A 129 -16.03 -12.84 6.80
CA ASP A 129 -17.12 -13.53 6.10
C ASP A 129 -17.77 -12.69 4.99
N GLY A 130 -16.93 -12.05 4.15
CA GLY A 130 -17.39 -11.18 3.08
C GLY A 130 -17.59 -9.72 3.49
N TRP A 131 -17.42 -9.39 4.77
CA TRP A 131 -17.44 -8.02 5.23
C TRP A 131 -16.03 -7.44 5.35
N PHE A 132 -15.88 -6.21 4.94
CA PHE A 132 -14.67 -5.43 5.10
C PHE A 132 -14.95 -4.13 5.84
N TRP A 133 -14.05 -3.77 6.74
CA TRP A 133 -14.05 -2.46 7.38
C TRP A 133 -12.59 -1.99 7.58
N PRO A 134 -12.25 -0.77 7.21
CA PRO A 134 -10.96 -0.21 7.55
C PRO A 134 -10.89 0.04 9.06
N SER A 135 -9.69 -0.01 9.63
CA SER A 135 -9.47 0.19 11.07
C SER A 135 -10.06 1.52 11.60
N ALA A 136 -10.09 2.55 10.76
CA ALA A 136 -10.68 3.84 11.10
C ALA A 136 -12.22 3.81 11.24
N ALA A 137 -12.89 2.82 10.64
CA ALA A 137 -14.35 2.66 10.71
C ALA A 137 -14.83 1.95 11.97
N ALA A 138 -13.95 1.22 12.64
CA ALA A 138 -14.32 0.28 13.71
C ALA A 138 -14.49 0.92 15.09
N HIS A 139 -14.40 2.24 15.24
CA HIS A 139 -14.51 2.88 16.54
C HIS A 139 -15.97 3.27 16.86
N PRO A 140 -16.60 2.71 17.93
CA PRO A 140 -18.02 2.91 18.21
C PRO A 140 -18.41 4.36 18.55
N SER A 141 -17.49 5.16 19.09
CA SER A 141 -17.74 6.57 19.42
C SER A 141 -17.21 7.56 18.38
N LEU A 142 -16.55 7.08 17.33
CA LEU A 142 -16.02 7.90 16.24
C LEU A 142 -16.35 7.21 14.91
N PRO A 143 -17.59 7.25 14.44
CA PRO A 143 -17.99 6.60 13.20
C PRO A 143 -17.32 7.30 12.02
N ARG A 144 -16.22 6.73 11.52
CA ARG A 144 -15.43 7.26 10.41
C ARG A 144 -15.58 6.47 9.11
N GLY A 145 -16.53 5.56 9.07
CA GLY A 145 -16.75 4.73 7.91
C GLY A 145 -17.85 3.71 8.12
N ALA A 146 -18.01 2.84 7.14
CA ALA A 146 -19.04 1.83 7.09
C ALA A 146 -18.46 0.43 6.91
N LEU A 147 -19.24 -0.57 7.33
CA LEU A 147 -19.03 -1.95 6.89
C LEU A 147 -19.42 -2.07 5.41
N LEU A 148 -18.56 -2.68 4.64
CA LEU A 148 -18.78 -2.94 3.21
C LEU A 148 -18.97 -4.43 2.99
N ASP A 149 -20.05 -4.80 2.31
CA ASP A 149 -20.18 -6.13 1.72
C ASP A 149 -19.34 -6.18 0.45
N VAL A 150 -18.25 -6.96 0.48
CA VAL A 150 -17.31 -7.07 -0.65
C VAL A 150 -17.42 -8.42 -1.36
N ALA A 151 -18.27 -9.32 -0.87
CA ALA A 151 -18.44 -10.65 -1.40
C ALA A 151 -19.83 -10.83 -2.04
N ALA A 152 -19.95 -10.55 -3.31
CA ALA A 152 -21.14 -10.84 -4.08
C ALA A 152 -21.06 -12.28 -4.64
N GLY A 153 -21.78 -13.23 -4.05
CA GLY A 153 -21.89 -14.60 -4.55
C GLY A 153 -20.89 -15.59 -3.96
N GLU A 154 -20.46 -16.57 -4.76
CA GLU A 154 -19.48 -17.57 -4.31
C GLU A 154 -18.11 -16.95 -4.08
N ARG A 155 -17.55 -17.19 -2.91
CA ARG A 155 -16.27 -16.60 -2.48
C ARG A 155 -15.11 -17.41 -3.02
N PRO A 156 -14.13 -16.80 -3.71
CA PRO A 156 -12.93 -17.48 -4.16
C PRO A 156 -12.05 -17.87 -2.96
N SER A 157 -11.20 -18.88 -3.13
CA SER A 157 -10.16 -19.16 -2.13
C SER A 157 -9.07 -18.07 -2.16
N LEU A 158 -8.37 -17.90 -1.04
CA LEU A 158 -7.22 -17.00 -0.96
C LEU A 158 -6.16 -17.33 -2.02
N ALA A 159 -5.97 -18.62 -2.31
CA ALA A 159 -5.06 -19.06 -3.36
C ALA A 159 -5.49 -18.55 -4.75
N GLN A 160 -6.80 -18.56 -5.05
CA GLN A 160 -7.32 -18.00 -6.32
C GLN A 160 -7.19 -16.48 -6.37
N VAL A 161 -7.44 -15.78 -5.26
CA VAL A 161 -7.26 -14.32 -5.17
C VAL A 161 -5.82 -13.93 -5.46
N LEU A 162 -4.85 -14.63 -4.87
CA LEU A 162 -3.44 -14.28 -5.01
C LEU A 162 -2.76 -14.89 -6.23
N GLY A 163 -2.96 -16.18 -6.49
CA GLY A 163 -2.17 -16.95 -7.44
C GLY A 163 -2.95 -17.57 -8.61
N GLY A 164 -4.27 -17.50 -8.58
CA GLY A 164 -5.14 -18.11 -9.58
C GLY A 164 -5.21 -19.65 -9.47
N PRO A 165 -5.72 -20.32 -10.49
CA PRO A 165 -6.11 -19.76 -11.79
C PRO A 165 -7.34 -18.85 -11.74
N SER A 166 -7.48 -17.98 -12.73
CA SER A 166 -8.63 -17.10 -12.88
C SER A 166 -8.89 -16.75 -14.33
N ASP A 167 -10.15 -16.71 -14.70
CA ASP A 167 -10.69 -16.21 -15.96
C ASP A 167 -11.29 -14.79 -15.83
N ASP A 168 -11.17 -14.17 -14.62
CA ASP A 168 -11.63 -12.81 -14.37
C ASP A 168 -10.92 -11.79 -15.27
N PRO A 169 -11.68 -11.12 -16.19
CA PRO A 169 -11.12 -10.15 -17.11
C PRO A 169 -10.82 -8.78 -16.45
N PHE A 170 -11.28 -8.55 -15.22
CA PHE A 170 -11.13 -7.28 -14.51
C PHE A 170 -9.89 -7.22 -13.63
N GLY A 171 -9.21 -8.36 -13.43
CA GLY A 171 -7.96 -8.45 -12.69
C GLY A 171 -8.11 -8.40 -11.17
N SER A 172 -9.31 -8.67 -10.65
CA SER A 172 -9.58 -8.73 -9.21
C SER A 172 -9.13 -10.04 -8.56
N LEU A 173 -8.92 -11.07 -9.38
CA LEU A 173 -8.33 -12.34 -8.97
C LEU A 173 -6.95 -12.56 -9.60
N ASN A 174 -6.21 -13.53 -9.07
CA ASN A 174 -4.86 -13.85 -9.54
C ASN A 174 -3.92 -12.64 -9.54
N LEU A 175 -3.93 -11.87 -8.46
CA LEU A 175 -3.23 -10.58 -8.34
C LEU A 175 -1.72 -10.70 -8.63
N VAL A 176 -1.06 -11.69 -8.02
CA VAL A 176 0.37 -11.94 -8.22
C VAL A 176 0.67 -12.50 -9.60
N GLY A 177 -0.19 -13.39 -10.11
CA GLY A 177 -0.06 -13.91 -11.47
C GLY A 177 -0.24 -12.81 -12.52
N GLY A 178 -1.16 -11.86 -12.30
CA GLY A 178 -1.32 -10.68 -13.15
C GLY A 178 -0.09 -9.78 -13.14
N LEU A 179 0.51 -9.52 -11.97
CA LEU A 179 1.79 -8.81 -11.87
C LEU A 179 2.89 -9.52 -12.68
N ARG A 180 3.04 -10.84 -12.51
CA ARG A 180 4.03 -11.62 -13.26
C ARG A 180 3.82 -11.53 -14.77
N ARG A 181 2.57 -11.52 -15.24
CA ARG A 181 2.25 -11.30 -16.67
C ARG A 181 2.63 -9.91 -17.13
N SER A 182 2.37 -8.88 -16.33
CA SER A 182 2.76 -7.50 -16.64
C SER A 182 4.28 -7.37 -16.78
N MET A 183 5.03 -7.93 -15.83
CA MET A 183 6.49 -7.97 -15.86
C MET A 183 6.99 -8.69 -17.13
N ALA A 184 6.48 -9.90 -17.39
CA ALA A 184 6.90 -10.68 -18.56
C ALA A 184 6.59 -9.99 -19.88
N LYS A 185 5.41 -9.36 -20.02
CA LYS A 185 5.05 -8.59 -21.22
C LYS A 185 5.92 -7.35 -21.43
N ALA A 186 6.40 -6.74 -20.33
CA ALA A 186 7.34 -5.63 -20.39
C ALA A 186 8.80 -6.07 -20.50
N GLY A 187 9.08 -7.38 -20.52
CA GLY A 187 10.44 -7.93 -20.70
C GLY A 187 11.25 -8.04 -19.40
N TYR A 188 10.60 -8.05 -18.23
CA TYR A 188 11.28 -8.12 -16.94
C TYR A 188 11.02 -9.43 -16.22
N CYS A 189 12.06 -9.96 -15.55
CA CYS A 189 12.00 -11.18 -14.73
C CYS A 189 12.15 -10.89 -13.24
N ASP A 190 12.53 -9.67 -12.87
CA ASP A 190 12.86 -9.25 -11.52
C ASP A 190 12.13 -7.96 -11.14
N LEU A 191 11.65 -7.87 -9.89
CA LEU A 191 10.90 -6.71 -9.40
C LEU A 191 11.72 -5.42 -9.42
N LYS A 192 13.01 -5.49 -9.07
CA LYS A 192 13.89 -4.32 -9.04
C LYS A 192 14.17 -3.78 -10.44
N GLU A 193 14.27 -4.67 -11.39
CA GLU A 193 14.38 -4.28 -12.80
C GLU A 193 13.05 -3.72 -13.32
N PHE A 194 11.92 -4.32 -12.94
CA PHE A 194 10.60 -3.82 -13.32
C PHE A 194 10.29 -2.43 -12.76
N GLN A 195 10.84 -2.06 -11.61
CA GLN A 195 10.77 -0.67 -11.07
C GLN A 195 11.45 0.38 -11.98
N LYS A 196 12.19 -0.05 -13.00
CA LYS A 196 12.84 0.82 -13.99
C LYS A 196 12.05 0.93 -15.30
N VAL A 197 10.88 0.28 -15.38
CA VAL A 197 10.04 0.33 -16.58
C VAL A 197 9.63 1.76 -16.90
N GLY A 198 9.63 2.12 -18.17
CA GLY A 198 9.16 3.44 -18.62
C GLY A 198 7.67 3.56 -18.41
N LEU A 199 7.24 4.63 -17.71
CA LEU A 199 5.84 4.95 -17.47
C LEU A 199 5.43 6.14 -18.32
N THR A 200 4.21 6.09 -18.85
CA THR A 200 3.59 7.20 -19.57
C THR A 200 2.33 7.63 -18.82
N VAL A 201 2.14 8.92 -18.67
CA VAL A 201 0.88 9.48 -18.16
C VAL A 201 -0.07 9.56 -19.34
N GLY A 202 -1.17 8.81 -19.28
CA GLY A 202 -2.27 8.92 -20.24
C GLY A 202 -3.11 10.17 -19.96
N SER A 203 -3.63 10.75 -21.04
CA SER A 203 -4.63 11.83 -20.96
C SER A 203 -6.03 11.26 -20.85
#